data_b2b79909b9eb86c7719db6f793bf0e9f
#
_entry.id   b2b79909b9eb86c7719db6f793bf0e9f
#
_cell.length_a   1.000
_cell.length_b   1.000
_cell.length_c   1.000
_cell.angle_alpha   90.00
_cell.angle_beta   90.00
_cell.angle_gamma   90.00
#
_symmetry.space_group_name_H-M   'P 1'
#
loop_
_entity.id
_entity.type
_entity.pdbx_description
1 polymer ?
#
loop_
_entity_poly.entity_id
_entity_poly.type
_entity_poly.pdbx_seq_one_letter_code
_entity_poly.pdbx_strand_id
1 'polypeptide(L)'
;MSKEDTAVIAKVVKEYGKDPHRLMDIVRGVQEQAGYLSDDAVEEIAKALGVHRVQVADMASFYTFFDREPAGKCTIRLSNCVVDQMHGMEAVAKAFEKELGISFGQTTPDGMISLKYTSCTGMCDQAPGGLINGMVVTGLKPKDVPAIVAAIKKEGGRVSKSELFPNAEVQPNLRQAGAVVMAPFENGSAIRKAVNMSPEDVIEEINKSKLRGRGGAGFPTGMKWSFCRKAEGTHYIICNAD
;
A
#
# COMPACT_ATOMS: atom_id res chain seq x y z
N MET A 1 23.36 16.55 -3.67
CA MET A 1 23.40 15.07 -3.54
C MET A 1 24.77 14.62 -3.03
N SER A 2 24.82 13.69 -2.10
CA SER A 2 26.08 13.09 -1.63
C SER A 2 26.63 12.08 -2.64
N LYS A 3 27.94 11.75 -2.55
CA LYS A 3 28.51 10.65 -3.35
C LYS A 3 27.87 9.31 -3.00
N GLU A 4 27.40 9.16 -1.76
CA GLU A 4 26.68 7.98 -1.29
C GLU A 4 25.35 7.80 -1.99
N ASP A 5 24.55 8.86 -2.13
CA ASP A 5 23.24 8.81 -2.81
C ASP A 5 23.40 8.39 -4.27
N THR A 6 24.42 8.90 -4.98
CA THR A 6 24.72 8.52 -6.36
C THR A 6 25.04 7.03 -6.47
N ALA A 7 25.82 6.50 -5.53
CA ALA A 7 26.17 5.08 -5.52
C ALA A 7 24.95 4.18 -5.25
N VAL A 8 24.06 4.59 -4.35
CA VAL A 8 22.78 3.91 -4.08
C VAL A 8 21.93 3.85 -5.34
N ILE A 9 21.73 4.98 -6.02
CA ILE A 9 20.92 5.05 -7.24
C ILE A 9 21.50 4.12 -8.32
N ALA A 10 22.82 4.21 -8.57
CA ALA A 10 23.48 3.39 -9.58
C ALA A 10 23.34 1.88 -9.29
N LYS A 11 23.45 1.49 -8.00
CA LYS A 11 23.26 0.11 -7.55
C LYS A 11 21.83 -0.37 -7.82
N VAL A 12 20.83 0.40 -7.38
CA VAL A 12 19.41 0.04 -7.53
C VAL A 12 19.02 -0.04 -9.01
N VAL A 13 19.40 0.95 -9.81
CA VAL A 13 19.12 0.95 -11.26
C VAL A 13 19.74 -0.26 -11.94
N LYS A 14 20.96 -0.64 -11.55
CA LYS A 14 21.61 -1.85 -12.08
C LYS A 14 20.89 -3.13 -11.69
N GLU A 15 20.42 -3.22 -10.45
CA GLU A 15 19.67 -4.38 -9.94
C GLU A 15 18.40 -4.64 -10.75
N TYR A 16 17.69 -3.58 -11.14
CA TYR A 16 16.49 -3.67 -11.96
C TYR A 16 16.74 -3.57 -13.47
N GLY A 17 17.98 -3.76 -13.92
CA GLY A 17 18.34 -3.91 -15.33
C GLY A 17 18.27 -2.63 -16.17
N LYS A 18 18.23 -1.44 -15.57
CA LYS A 18 18.00 -0.14 -16.25
C LYS A 18 16.70 -0.11 -17.07
N ASP A 19 15.69 -0.85 -16.64
CA ASP A 19 14.41 -0.95 -17.33
C ASP A 19 13.45 0.17 -16.89
N PRO A 20 13.03 1.09 -17.78
CA PRO A 20 12.05 2.13 -17.46
C PRO A 20 10.70 1.58 -16.99
N HIS A 21 10.31 0.37 -17.39
CA HIS A 21 9.08 -0.28 -16.92
C HIS A 21 9.15 -0.70 -15.44
N ARG A 22 10.36 -0.72 -14.86
CA ARG A 22 10.60 -1.00 -13.45
C ARG A 22 10.79 0.28 -12.62
N LEU A 23 10.31 1.43 -13.13
CA LEU A 23 10.47 2.73 -12.47
C LEU A 23 9.96 2.71 -11.01
N MET A 24 8.80 2.10 -10.74
CA MET A 24 8.25 1.98 -9.39
C MET A 24 9.19 1.23 -8.45
N ASP A 25 9.74 0.10 -8.90
CA ASP A 25 10.66 -0.70 -8.10
C ASP A 25 11.97 0.05 -7.82
N ILE A 26 12.45 0.79 -8.82
CA ILE A 26 13.68 1.59 -8.70
C ILE A 26 13.48 2.73 -7.71
N VAL A 27 12.39 3.49 -7.83
CA VAL A 27 12.06 4.59 -6.92
C VAL A 27 11.91 4.08 -5.49
N ARG A 28 11.22 2.95 -5.29
CA ARG A 28 11.09 2.28 -4.00
C ARG A 28 12.44 1.85 -3.43
N GLY A 29 13.25 1.15 -4.24
CA GLY A 29 14.56 0.67 -3.80
C GLY A 29 15.53 1.80 -3.44
N VAL A 30 15.45 2.93 -4.14
CA VAL A 30 16.24 4.12 -3.78
C VAL A 30 15.76 4.69 -2.45
N GLN A 31 14.44 4.86 -2.25
CA GLN A 31 13.93 5.34 -0.97
C GLN A 31 14.27 4.41 0.20
N GLU A 32 14.19 3.09 0.01
CA GLU A 32 14.53 2.11 1.05
C GLU A 32 15.99 2.23 1.50
N GLN A 33 16.91 2.59 0.61
CA GLN A 33 18.34 2.70 0.90
C GLN A 33 18.77 4.12 1.30
N ALA A 34 18.22 5.16 0.65
CA ALA A 34 18.56 6.56 0.91
C ALA A 34 17.64 7.24 1.94
N GLY A 35 16.50 6.61 2.28
CA GLY A 35 15.51 7.13 3.23
C GLY A 35 14.48 8.09 2.62
N TYR A 36 14.78 8.72 1.50
CA TYR A 36 13.88 9.64 0.80
C TYR A 36 14.33 9.87 -0.65
N LEU A 37 13.50 10.55 -1.43
CA LEU A 37 13.75 10.87 -2.83
C LEU A 37 13.95 12.38 -2.99
N SER A 38 15.18 12.84 -2.95
CA SER A 38 15.51 14.24 -3.22
C SER A 38 15.25 14.63 -4.69
N ASP A 39 15.18 15.92 -4.98
CA ASP A 39 15.10 16.41 -6.36
C ASP A 39 16.29 15.96 -7.22
N ASP A 40 17.49 15.93 -6.63
CA ASP A 40 18.69 15.39 -7.28
C ASP A 40 18.55 13.89 -7.56
N ALA A 41 17.98 13.12 -6.62
CA ALA A 41 17.76 11.69 -6.84
C ALA A 41 16.79 11.43 -8.02
N VAL A 42 15.72 12.22 -8.11
CA VAL A 42 14.76 12.17 -9.23
C VAL A 42 15.47 12.44 -10.57
N GLU A 43 16.34 13.44 -10.62
CA GLU A 43 17.12 13.78 -11.81
C GLU A 43 18.07 12.65 -12.22
N GLU A 44 18.81 12.07 -11.26
CA GLU A 44 19.78 11.01 -11.53
C GLU A 44 19.09 9.69 -11.94
N ILE A 45 17.94 9.35 -11.35
CA ILE A 45 17.14 8.20 -11.78
C ILE A 45 16.69 8.40 -13.24
N ALA A 46 16.19 9.60 -13.57
CA ALA A 46 15.74 9.92 -14.93
C ALA A 46 16.88 9.78 -15.95
N LYS A 47 18.06 10.33 -15.66
CA LYS A 47 19.27 10.18 -16.49
C LYS A 47 19.68 8.73 -16.66
N ALA A 48 19.71 7.98 -15.55
CA ALA A 48 20.15 6.59 -15.57
C ALA A 48 19.23 5.68 -16.40
N LEU A 49 17.94 5.99 -16.45
CA LEU A 49 16.93 5.25 -17.21
C LEU A 49 16.70 5.80 -18.63
N GLY A 50 17.20 7.00 -18.94
CA GLY A 50 16.94 7.66 -20.22
C GLY A 50 15.48 8.11 -20.38
N VAL A 51 14.81 8.46 -19.27
CA VAL A 51 13.44 8.96 -19.26
C VAL A 51 13.40 10.45 -18.90
N HIS A 52 12.26 11.12 -19.14
CA HIS A 52 12.10 12.51 -18.71
C HIS A 52 11.98 12.61 -17.19
N ARG A 53 12.62 13.64 -16.59
CA ARG A 53 12.53 13.93 -15.15
C ARG A 53 11.10 13.94 -14.62
N VAL A 54 10.16 14.47 -15.41
CA VAL A 54 8.74 14.55 -15.02
C VAL A 54 8.12 13.17 -14.77
N GLN A 55 8.51 12.14 -15.51
CA GLN A 55 7.99 10.79 -15.33
C GLN A 55 8.39 10.21 -13.95
N VAL A 56 9.62 10.48 -13.52
CA VAL A 56 10.09 10.07 -12.19
C VAL A 56 9.44 10.93 -11.11
N ALA A 57 9.32 12.23 -11.34
CA ALA A 57 8.69 13.17 -10.41
C ALA A 57 7.20 12.87 -10.20
N ASP A 58 6.48 12.54 -11.27
CA ASP A 58 5.07 12.13 -11.19
C ASP A 58 4.90 10.88 -10.33
N MET A 59 5.72 9.85 -10.57
CA MET A 59 5.72 8.63 -9.76
C MET A 59 5.99 8.96 -8.29
N ALA A 60 7.03 9.73 -8.01
CA ALA A 60 7.44 10.07 -6.65
C ALA A 60 6.45 10.96 -5.90
N SER A 61 5.64 11.76 -6.61
CA SER A 61 4.65 12.65 -6.00
C SER A 61 3.25 12.06 -5.92
N PHE A 62 2.90 11.11 -6.79
CA PHE A 62 1.59 10.48 -6.81
C PHE A 62 1.35 9.60 -5.56
N TYR A 63 2.33 8.84 -5.15
CA TYR A 63 2.19 7.91 -4.03
C TYR A 63 2.64 8.55 -2.72
N THR A 64 1.77 8.59 -1.74
CA THR A 64 2.02 9.16 -0.39
C THR A 64 3.08 8.40 0.42
N PHE A 65 3.50 7.23 -0.05
CA PHE A 65 4.58 6.44 0.59
C PHE A 65 5.96 6.97 0.27
N PHE A 66 6.11 7.73 -0.80
CA PHE A 66 7.39 8.31 -1.18
C PHE A 66 7.62 9.63 -0.47
N ASP A 67 8.74 9.71 0.24
CA ASP A 67 9.15 10.88 1.00
C ASP A 67 10.10 11.73 0.16
N ARG A 68 9.77 13.02 -0.03
CA ARG A 68 10.60 13.97 -0.79
C ARG A 68 11.63 14.68 0.08
N GLU A 69 11.51 14.54 1.39
CA GLU A 69 12.36 15.10 2.42
C GLU A 69 12.75 14.01 3.42
N PRO A 70 13.87 14.17 4.15
CA PRO A 70 14.27 13.21 5.16
C PRO A 70 13.15 12.93 6.15
N ALA A 71 12.78 11.65 6.29
CA ALA A 71 11.83 11.19 7.28
C ALA A 71 12.54 10.73 8.55
N GLY A 72 11.80 10.65 9.66
CA GLY A 72 12.27 10.05 10.90
C GLY A 72 12.49 8.54 10.74
N LYS A 73 13.15 7.94 11.73
CA LYS A 73 13.37 6.49 11.79
C LYS A 73 12.06 5.70 11.81
N CYS A 74 11.00 6.30 12.33
CA CYS A 74 9.63 5.79 12.30
C CYS A 74 8.73 6.81 11.61
N THR A 75 7.94 6.37 10.65
CA THR A 75 6.89 7.18 10.05
C THR A 75 5.51 6.65 10.46
N ILE A 76 4.74 7.50 11.12
CA ILE A 76 3.33 7.29 11.43
C ILE A 76 2.52 7.96 10.31
N ARG A 77 1.74 7.19 9.57
CA ARG A 77 0.81 7.67 8.54
C ARG A 77 -0.62 7.37 8.96
N LEU A 78 -1.41 8.41 9.26
CA LEU A 78 -2.82 8.24 9.57
C LEU A 78 -3.66 8.41 8.31
N SER A 79 -4.62 7.50 8.11
CA SER A 79 -5.55 7.61 7.01
C SER A 79 -6.45 8.84 7.19
N ASN A 80 -6.50 9.70 6.17
CA ASN A 80 -7.33 10.90 6.17
C ASN A 80 -8.52 10.75 5.22
N CYS A 81 -9.05 9.55 5.07
CA CYS A 81 -10.22 9.32 4.25
C CYS A 81 -11.51 9.74 5.01
N VAL A 82 -12.58 9.95 4.27
CA VAL A 82 -13.86 10.41 4.84
C VAL A 82 -14.39 9.44 5.91
N VAL A 83 -14.21 8.14 5.73
CA VAL A 83 -14.66 7.12 6.70
C VAL A 83 -13.87 7.21 7.99
N ASP A 84 -12.54 7.36 7.93
CA ASP A 84 -11.70 7.54 9.12
C ASP A 84 -12.09 8.82 9.89
N GLN A 85 -12.34 9.90 9.16
CA GLN A 85 -12.80 11.15 9.76
C GLN A 85 -14.15 11.00 10.48
N MET A 86 -15.12 10.31 9.86
CA MET A 86 -16.42 10.01 10.48
C MET A 86 -16.28 9.15 11.74
N HIS A 87 -15.22 8.36 11.86
CA HIS A 87 -14.93 7.52 13.03
C HIS A 87 -13.97 8.16 14.04
N GLY A 88 -13.72 9.46 13.92
CA GLY A 88 -13.00 10.24 14.94
C GLY A 88 -11.49 10.33 14.74
N MET A 89 -10.98 10.16 13.53
CA MET A 89 -9.55 10.29 13.18
C MET A 89 -8.98 11.64 13.64
N GLU A 90 -9.76 12.73 13.57
CA GLU A 90 -9.29 14.06 14.00
C GLU A 90 -8.85 14.08 15.46
N ALA A 91 -9.60 13.39 16.34
CA ALA A 91 -9.24 13.30 17.75
C ALA A 91 -7.96 12.47 17.98
N VAL A 92 -7.76 11.41 17.20
CA VAL A 92 -6.54 10.61 17.20
C VAL A 92 -5.35 11.43 16.70
N ALA A 93 -5.53 12.16 15.60
CA ALA A 93 -4.50 13.05 15.04
C ALA A 93 -4.04 14.10 16.06
N LYS A 94 -4.98 14.82 16.69
CA LYS A 94 -4.65 15.80 17.76
C LYS A 94 -3.94 15.16 18.95
N ALA A 95 -4.27 13.92 19.29
CA ALA A 95 -3.56 13.21 20.36
C ALA A 95 -2.09 12.92 19.98
N PHE A 96 -1.81 12.52 18.74
CA PHE A 96 -0.46 12.35 18.24
C PHE A 96 0.32 13.66 18.20
N GLU A 97 -0.27 14.74 17.68
CA GLU A 97 0.36 16.07 17.67
C GLU A 97 0.74 16.53 19.08
N LYS A 98 -0.18 16.37 20.02
CA LYS A 98 0.06 16.73 21.44
C LYS A 98 1.15 15.87 22.07
N GLU A 99 1.14 14.56 21.86
CA GLU A 99 2.10 13.63 22.47
C GLU A 99 3.52 13.80 21.91
N LEU A 100 3.63 14.12 20.61
CA LEU A 100 4.91 14.29 19.91
C LEU A 100 5.42 15.73 19.92
N GLY A 101 4.57 16.71 20.22
CA GLY A 101 4.90 18.14 20.18
C GLY A 101 5.20 18.67 18.77
N ILE A 102 4.65 18.02 17.74
CA ILE A 102 4.80 18.39 16.32
C ILE A 102 3.44 18.37 15.63
N SER A 103 3.34 19.04 14.48
CA SER A 103 2.17 18.96 13.60
C SER A 103 2.35 17.92 12.50
N PHE A 104 1.24 17.54 11.84
CA PHE A 104 1.30 16.70 10.66
C PHE A 104 2.19 17.31 9.58
N GLY A 105 2.97 16.46 8.89
CA GLY A 105 4.01 16.85 7.94
C GLY A 105 5.38 17.08 8.55
N GLN A 106 5.49 17.08 9.89
CA GLN A 106 6.76 17.33 10.58
C GLN A 106 7.40 16.05 11.12
N THR A 107 8.69 16.18 11.44
CA THR A 107 9.49 15.16 12.13
C THR A 107 9.91 15.72 13.50
N THR A 108 9.94 14.86 14.52
CA THR A 108 10.42 15.24 15.86
C THR A 108 11.86 15.75 15.80
N PRO A 109 12.25 16.72 16.65
CA PRO A 109 13.60 17.33 16.62
C PRO A 109 14.75 16.33 16.76
N ASP A 110 14.50 15.19 17.40
CA ASP A 110 15.46 14.09 17.55
C ASP A 110 15.56 13.20 16.29
N GLY A 111 14.81 13.51 15.24
CA GLY A 111 14.76 12.71 14.00
C GLY A 111 14.15 11.32 14.16
N MET A 112 13.42 11.07 15.24
CA MET A 112 12.92 9.73 15.54
C MET A 112 11.59 9.42 14.86
N ILE A 113 10.63 10.34 14.91
CA ILE A 113 9.25 10.09 14.44
C ILE A 113 8.80 11.17 13.46
N SER A 114 8.32 10.76 12.29
CA SER A 114 7.59 11.63 11.36
C SER A 114 6.09 11.34 11.45
N LEU A 115 5.30 12.39 11.45
CA LEU A 115 3.83 12.31 11.48
C LEU A 115 3.26 12.80 10.15
N LYS A 116 2.58 11.93 9.42
CA LYS A 116 2.07 12.19 8.06
C LYS A 116 0.64 11.71 7.89
N TYR A 117 -0.09 12.31 6.97
CA TYR A 117 -1.33 11.73 6.47
C TYR A 117 -1.06 10.79 5.29
N THR A 118 -1.98 9.87 5.07
CA THR A 118 -2.04 9.04 3.87
C THR A 118 -3.48 8.97 3.35
N SER A 119 -3.64 8.55 2.11
CA SER A 119 -4.94 8.15 1.57
C SER A 119 -5.47 6.91 2.29
N CYS A 120 -6.66 6.46 1.92
CA CYS A 120 -7.28 5.27 2.50
C CYS A 120 -6.33 4.06 2.48
N THR A 121 -6.20 3.40 3.63
CA THR A 121 -5.37 2.19 3.79
C THR A 121 -6.15 0.90 3.53
N GLY A 122 -7.41 0.99 3.09
CA GLY A 122 -8.28 -0.16 2.86
C GLY A 122 -8.97 -0.71 4.12
N MET A 123 -8.71 -0.15 5.30
CA MET A 123 -9.22 -0.64 6.60
C MET A 123 -10.45 0.14 7.10
N CYS A 124 -11.31 0.58 6.19
CA CYS A 124 -12.47 1.43 6.52
C CYS A 124 -13.47 0.77 7.46
N ASP A 125 -13.59 -0.55 7.44
CA ASP A 125 -14.42 -1.34 8.34
C ASP A 125 -13.89 -1.40 9.78
N GLN A 126 -12.62 -0.99 9.97
CA GLN A 126 -11.91 -0.95 11.24
C GLN A 126 -11.33 0.44 11.53
N ALA A 127 -11.94 1.46 10.96
CA ALA A 127 -11.55 2.86 11.15
C ALA A 127 -11.69 3.31 12.62
N PRO A 128 -10.88 4.28 13.07
CA PRO A 128 -9.79 4.95 12.39
C PRO A 128 -8.52 4.10 12.30
N GLY A 129 -7.82 4.20 11.19
CA GLY A 129 -6.63 3.39 10.94
C GLY A 129 -5.46 4.16 10.36
N GLY A 130 -4.33 3.48 10.25
CA GLY A 130 -3.11 4.04 9.69
C GLY A 130 -2.00 3.02 9.56
N LEU A 131 -0.81 3.53 9.29
CA LEU A 131 0.40 2.72 9.14
C LEU A 131 1.51 3.26 10.08
N ILE A 132 2.20 2.37 10.73
CA ILE A 132 3.43 2.67 11.50
C ILE A 132 4.57 1.88 10.88
N ASN A 133 5.50 2.54 10.19
CA ASN A 133 6.53 1.88 9.37
C ASN A 133 5.95 0.82 8.41
N GLY A 134 4.81 1.10 7.79
CA GLY A 134 4.11 0.18 6.90
C GLY A 134 3.26 -0.90 7.58
N MET A 135 3.34 -1.06 8.90
CA MET A 135 2.49 -1.97 9.65
C MET A 135 1.12 -1.35 9.89
N VAL A 136 0.07 -2.08 9.57
CA VAL A 136 -1.32 -1.63 9.75
C VAL A 136 -1.67 -1.52 11.22
N VAL A 137 -2.33 -0.42 11.59
CA VAL A 137 -2.97 -0.23 12.89
C VAL A 137 -4.41 0.22 12.68
N THR A 138 -5.34 -0.36 13.41
CA THR A 138 -6.79 -0.15 13.22
C THR A 138 -7.49 0.18 14.52
N GLY A 139 -8.71 0.74 14.44
CA GLY A 139 -9.54 1.04 15.58
C GLY A 139 -8.87 1.97 16.60
N LEU A 140 -8.03 2.87 16.13
CA LEU A 140 -7.23 3.77 16.96
C LEU A 140 -8.13 4.69 17.82
N LYS A 141 -7.71 4.91 19.04
CA LYS A 141 -8.36 5.83 19.97
C LYS A 141 -7.32 6.79 20.55
N PRO A 142 -7.71 8.03 20.89
CA PRO A 142 -6.77 8.99 21.50
C PRO A 142 -6.02 8.46 22.73
N LYS A 143 -6.64 7.59 23.51
CA LYS A 143 -6.05 6.96 24.70
C LYS A 143 -4.92 5.97 24.38
N ASP A 144 -4.86 5.44 23.17
CA ASP A 144 -3.86 4.45 22.75
C ASP A 144 -2.54 5.13 22.34
N VAL A 145 -2.60 6.43 21.98
CA VAL A 145 -1.47 7.18 21.43
C VAL A 145 -0.26 7.22 22.34
N PRO A 146 -0.35 7.49 23.67
CA PRO A 146 0.83 7.50 24.53
C PRO A 146 1.55 6.14 24.56
N ALA A 147 0.80 5.04 24.59
CA ALA A 147 1.39 3.70 24.57
C ALA A 147 2.10 3.40 23.26
N ILE A 148 1.50 3.79 22.13
CA ILE A 148 2.11 3.65 20.79
C ILE A 148 3.42 4.44 20.72
N VAL A 149 3.42 5.70 21.12
CA VAL A 149 4.61 6.56 21.09
C VAL A 149 5.70 6.04 22.02
N ALA A 150 5.34 5.57 23.21
CA ALA A 150 6.28 4.96 24.14
C ALA A 150 6.92 3.69 23.57
N ALA A 151 6.15 2.82 22.90
CA ALA A 151 6.65 1.63 22.23
C ALA A 151 7.65 2.00 21.11
N ILE A 152 7.34 2.98 20.27
CA ILE A 152 8.23 3.46 19.20
C ILE A 152 9.55 3.99 19.79
N LYS A 153 9.47 4.80 20.84
CA LYS A 153 10.66 5.36 21.51
C LYS A 153 11.54 4.28 22.13
N LYS A 154 10.92 3.28 22.78
CA LYS A 154 11.62 2.14 23.38
C LYS A 154 12.43 1.35 22.35
N GLU A 155 11.90 1.17 21.15
CA GLU A 155 12.57 0.46 20.04
C GLU A 155 13.51 1.39 19.22
N GLY A 156 13.77 2.61 19.69
CA GLY A 156 14.64 3.59 19.01
C GLY A 156 14.13 4.00 17.61
N GLY A 157 12.83 3.97 17.39
CA GLY A 157 12.17 4.29 16.12
C GLY A 157 12.15 3.17 15.09
N ARG A 158 12.94 2.13 15.24
CA ARG A 158 13.01 1.00 14.28
C ARG A 158 12.01 -0.10 14.61
N VAL A 159 10.74 0.22 14.53
CA VAL A 159 9.68 -0.71 14.81
C VAL A 159 9.46 -1.64 13.61
N SER A 160 9.54 -2.93 13.84
CA SER A 160 9.34 -3.98 12.82
C SER A 160 8.34 -5.06 13.24
N LYS A 161 7.74 -4.94 14.45
CA LYS A 161 6.82 -5.95 15.00
C LYS A 161 5.47 -5.31 15.29
N SER A 162 4.42 -5.83 14.67
CA SER A 162 3.05 -5.37 14.87
C SER A 162 2.54 -5.58 16.31
N GLU A 163 3.03 -6.62 16.98
CA GLU A 163 2.64 -6.98 18.36
C GLU A 163 2.94 -5.89 19.40
N LEU A 164 3.75 -4.89 19.02
CA LEU A 164 4.07 -3.76 19.90
C LEU A 164 2.90 -2.75 20.01
N PHE A 165 1.90 -2.85 19.14
CA PHE A 165 0.82 -1.89 19.10
C PHE A 165 -0.53 -2.52 19.46
N PRO A 166 -1.35 -1.83 20.24
CA PRO A 166 -2.74 -2.23 20.39
C PRO A 166 -3.43 -2.20 19.01
N ASN A 167 -4.22 -3.22 18.73
CA ASN A 167 -4.97 -3.33 17.48
C ASN A 167 -4.12 -3.43 16.19
N ALA A 168 -2.91 -3.97 16.27
CA ALA A 168 -2.06 -4.23 15.10
C ALA A 168 -2.53 -5.44 14.27
N GLU A 169 -3.47 -6.22 14.75
CA GLU A 169 -4.06 -7.32 14.01
C GLU A 169 -5.27 -6.83 13.21
N VAL A 170 -5.22 -7.05 11.90
CA VAL A 170 -6.38 -6.87 11.03
C VAL A 170 -7.37 -7.97 11.33
N GLN A 171 -8.53 -7.60 11.84
CA GLN A 171 -9.60 -8.54 12.11
C GLN A 171 -10.44 -8.78 10.86
N PRO A 172 -10.70 -10.05 10.47
CA PRO A 172 -11.70 -10.32 9.45
C PRO A 172 -13.07 -9.96 10.04
N ASN A 173 -13.62 -8.82 9.66
CA ASN A 173 -14.90 -8.32 10.19
C ASN A 173 -16.12 -9.14 9.68
N LEU A 174 -15.95 -10.43 9.58
CA LEU A 174 -16.92 -11.41 9.17
C LEU A 174 -17.85 -11.71 10.35
N ARG A 175 -19.03 -11.13 10.36
CA ARG A 175 -20.03 -11.31 11.41
C ARG A 175 -20.91 -12.54 11.19
N GLN A 176 -21.13 -12.91 9.92
CA GLN A 176 -21.94 -14.05 9.55
C GLN A 176 -21.44 -14.63 8.22
N ALA A 177 -21.17 -15.95 8.19
CA ALA A 177 -20.89 -16.67 6.98
C ALA A 177 -22.16 -16.75 6.10
N GLY A 178 -22.06 -16.33 4.84
CA GLY A 178 -23.14 -16.49 3.87
C GLY A 178 -23.21 -17.92 3.34
N ALA A 179 -24.38 -18.29 2.81
CA ALA A 179 -24.60 -19.62 2.26
C ALA A 179 -23.79 -19.91 0.97
N VAL A 180 -23.27 -18.87 0.31
CA VAL A 180 -22.53 -18.97 -0.95
C VAL A 180 -21.13 -18.38 -0.83
N VAL A 181 -21.01 -17.05 -0.56
CA VAL A 181 -19.73 -16.35 -0.65
C VAL A 181 -18.73 -16.80 0.43
N MET A 182 -19.21 -17.08 1.63
CA MET A 182 -18.40 -17.48 2.77
C MET A 182 -18.66 -18.93 3.18
N ALA A 183 -19.26 -19.73 2.32
CA ALA A 183 -19.45 -21.14 2.56
C ALA A 183 -18.09 -21.85 2.62
N PRO A 184 -17.93 -22.87 3.46
CA PRO A 184 -16.74 -23.70 3.45
C PRO A 184 -16.52 -24.29 2.05
N PHE A 185 -15.31 -24.25 1.55
CA PHE A 185 -14.95 -24.87 0.27
C PHE A 185 -13.59 -25.57 0.38
N GLU A 186 -13.38 -26.55 -0.48
CA GLU A 186 -12.11 -27.24 -0.57
C GLU A 186 -11.12 -26.44 -1.43
N ASN A 187 -9.99 -26.05 -0.85
CA ASN A 187 -8.96 -25.29 -1.54
C ASN A 187 -8.46 -26.01 -2.81
N GLY A 188 -8.45 -25.30 -3.94
CA GLY A 188 -8.02 -25.80 -5.23
C GLY A 188 -9.05 -26.66 -5.97
N SER A 189 -10.24 -26.91 -5.43
CA SER A 189 -11.28 -27.71 -6.10
C SER A 189 -11.69 -27.13 -7.46
N ALA A 190 -11.86 -25.79 -7.53
CA ALA A 190 -12.19 -25.08 -8.77
C ALA A 190 -11.09 -25.23 -9.83
N ILE A 191 -9.81 -25.12 -9.44
CA ILE A 191 -8.68 -25.28 -10.35
C ILE A 191 -8.60 -26.73 -10.86
N ARG A 192 -8.74 -27.73 -9.99
CA ARG A 192 -8.77 -29.15 -10.39
C ARG A 192 -9.89 -29.46 -11.39
N LYS A 193 -11.04 -28.80 -11.24
CA LYS A 193 -12.13 -28.90 -12.21
C LYS A 193 -11.76 -28.20 -13.52
N ALA A 194 -11.30 -26.96 -13.45
CA ALA A 194 -11.06 -26.12 -14.62
C ALA A 194 -9.95 -26.66 -15.55
N VAL A 195 -8.89 -27.28 -15.02
CA VAL A 195 -7.80 -27.84 -15.84
C VAL A 195 -8.26 -29.01 -16.75
N ASN A 196 -9.43 -29.59 -16.47
CA ASN A 196 -10.03 -30.65 -17.28
C ASN A 196 -11.17 -30.14 -18.18
N MET A 197 -11.37 -28.82 -18.25
CA MET A 197 -12.42 -28.19 -19.09
C MET A 197 -11.77 -27.44 -20.26
N SER A 198 -12.52 -27.28 -21.35
CA SER A 198 -12.10 -26.31 -22.36
C SER A 198 -12.20 -24.88 -21.82
N PRO A 199 -11.39 -23.94 -22.35
CA PRO A 199 -11.51 -22.53 -21.96
C PRO A 199 -12.93 -21.97 -22.19
N GLU A 200 -13.59 -22.43 -23.22
CA GLU A 200 -14.96 -22.05 -23.57
C GLU A 200 -15.96 -22.54 -22.50
N ASP A 201 -15.82 -23.79 -22.02
CA ASP A 201 -16.65 -24.33 -20.96
C ASP A 201 -16.43 -23.60 -19.63
N VAL A 202 -15.18 -23.18 -19.32
CA VAL A 202 -14.89 -22.35 -18.14
C VAL A 202 -15.61 -21.01 -18.24
N ILE A 203 -15.57 -20.35 -19.41
CA ILE A 203 -16.27 -19.08 -19.62
C ILE A 203 -17.78 -19.27 -19.48
N GLU A 204 -18.33 -20.37 -20.03
CA GLU A 204 -19.75 -20.66 -19.94
C GLU A 204 -20.19 -20.95 -18.50
N GLU A 205 -19.36 -21.62 -17.68
CA GLU A 205 -19.64 -21.84 -16.26
C GLU A 205 -19.70 -20.50 -15.50
N ILE A 206 -18.79 -19.55 -15.82
CA ILE A 206 -18.82 -18.20 -15.25
C ILE A 206 -20.07 -17.42 -15.72
N ASN A 207 -20.49 -17.56 -16.98
CA ASN A 207 -21.73 -16.97 -17.47
C ASN A 207 -22.97 -17.51 -16.73
N LYS A 208 -23.03 -18.82 -16.51
CA LYS A 208 -24.12 -19.50 -15.77
C LYS A 208 -24.19 -18.99 -14.32
N SER A 209 -23.05 -18.73 -13.69
CA SER A 209 -22.99 -18.18 -12.33
C SER A 209 -23.51 -16.75 -12.21
N LYS A 210 -23.69 -16.04 -13.34
CA LYS A 210 -24.06 -14.62 -13.41
C LYS A 210 -23.12 -13.69 -12.61
N LEU A 211 -21.87 -14.10 -12.43
CA LEU A 211 -20.87 -13.31 -11.75
C LEU A 211 -20.66 -11.97 -12.48
N ARG A 212 -20.64 -10.89 -11.71
CA ARG A 212 -20.44 -9.54 -12.21
C ARG A 212 -19.21 -8.91 -11.56
N GLY A 213 -18.56 -7.99 -12.29
CA GLY A 213 -17.53 -7.14 -11.73
C GLY A 213 -18.06 -6.33 -10.54
N ARG A 214 -17.20 -6.03 -9.60
CA ARG A 214 -17.52 -5.25 -8.39
C ARG A 214 -17.11 -3.78 -8.49
N GLY A 215 -16.65 -3.34 -9.64
CA GLY A 215 -16.57 -1.93 -9.99
C GLY A 215 -17.96 -1.35 -10.27
N GLY A 216 -18.07 -0.04 -10.44
CA GLY A 216 -19.34 0.67 -10.57
C GLY A 216 -20.26 0.16 -11.69
N ALA A 217 -19.71 -0.30 -12.80
CA ALA A 217 -20.49 -0.77 -13.96
C ALA A 217 -21.13 -2.16 -13.78
N GLY A 218 -20.65 -2.99 -12.85
CA GLY A 218 -21.17 -4.35 -12.64
C GLY A 218 -21.18 -5.21 -13.90
N PHE A 219 -20.15 -5.10 -14.76
CA PHE A 219 -20.12 -5.76 -16.05
C PHE A 219 -20.06 -7.29 -15.90
N PRO A 220 -20.77 -8.10 -16.75
CA PRO A 220 -20.76 -9.55 -16.66
C PRO A 220 -19.35 -10.12 -16.88
N THR A 221 -18.84 -10.86 -15.91
CA THR A 221 -17.45 -11.34 -15.90
C THR A 221 -17.17 -12.32 -17.03
N GLY A 222 -18.05 -13.29 -17.29
CA GLY A 222 -17.85 -14.26 -18.36
C GLY A 222 -17.87 -13.62 -19.76
N MET A 223 -18.70 -12.59 -19.97
CA MET A 223 -18.70 -11.82 -21.21
C MET A 223 -17.36 -11.07 -21.39
N LYS A 224 -16.84 -10.46 -20.33
CA LYS A 224 -15.53 -9.79 -20.35
C LYS A 224 -14.42 -10.79 -20.72
N TRP A 225 -14.43 -11.98 -20.14
CA TRP A 225 -13.46 -13.03 -20.45
C TRP A 225 -13.57 -13.50 -21.90
N SER A 226 -14.79 -13.64 -22.44
CA SER A 226 -14.98 -14.02 -23.84
C SER A 226 -14.43 -12.99 -24.82
N PHE A 227 -14.51 -11.70 -24.51
CA PHE A 227 -13.90 -10.64 -25.31
C PHE A 227 -12.38 -10.69 -25.25
N CYS A 228 -11.82 -10.83 -24.06
CA CYS A 228 -10.38 -10.95 -23.87
C CYS A 228 -9.82 -12.15 -24.66
N ARG A 229 -10.50 -13.33 -24.57
CA ARG A 229 -10.06 -14.53 -25.28
C ARG A 229 -10.05 -14.37 -26.81
N LYS A 230 -10.91 -13.54 -27.37
CA LYS A 230 -10.98 -13.28 -28.83
C LYS A 230 -9.96 -12.26 -29.30
N ALA A 231 -9.33 -11.51 -28.40
CA ALA A 231 -8.32 -10.54 -28.75
C ALA A 231 -7.04 -11.25 -29.24
N GLU A 232 -6.34 -10.64 -30.17
CA GLU A 232 -5.03 -11.13 -30.63
C GLU A 232 -3.93 -10.76 -29.64
N GLY A 233 -2.85 -11.55 -29.63
CA GLY A 233 -1.66 -11.31 -28.84
C GLY A 233 -1.59 -12.11 -27.54
N THR A 234 -0.64 -11.74 -26.68
CA THR A 234 -0.42 -12.40 -25.38
C THR A 234 -1.48 -11.96 -24.38
N HIS A 235 -2.12 -12.93 -23.73
CA HIS A 235 -3.09 -12.66 -22.68
C HIS A 235 -2.45 -12.72 -21.30
N TYR A 236 -2.77 -11.74 -20.47
CA TYR A 236 -2.34 -11.68 -19.08
C TYR A 236 -3.54 -11.75 -18.15
N ILE A 237 -3.38 -12.46 -17.03
CA ILE A 237 -4.39 -12.52 -15.96
C ILE A 237 -3.86 -11.75 -14.77
N ILE A 238 -4.62 -10.77 -14.32
CA ILE A 238 -4.33 -9.98 -13.13
C ILE A 238 -5.46 -10.21 -12.13
N CYS A 239 -5.13 -10.74 -10.95
CA CYS A 239 -6.06 -10.83 -9.84
C CYS A 239 -5.97 -9.54 -9.03
N ASN A 240 -7.02 -8.74 -9.07
CA ASN A 240 -7.19 -7.65 -8.11
C ASN A 240 -7.78 -8.26 -6.83
N ALA A 241 -6.93 -8.44 -5.84
CA ALA A 241 -7.29 -9.03 -4.54
C ALA A 241 -7.26 -7.97 -3.41
N ASP A 242 -7.40 -6.72 -3.79
CA ASP A 242 -7.40 -5.56 -2.90
C ASP A 242 -8.70 -5.47 -2.07
#